data_853ba68b1da20ec382447c9e18ea278c
#
_entry.id   853ba68b1da20ec382447c9e18ea278c
#
_cell.length_a   1.000
_cell.length_b   1.000
_cell.length_c   1.000
_cell.angle_alpha   90.00
_cell.angle_beta   90.00
_cell.angle_gamma   90.00
#
_symmetry.space_group_name_H-M   'P 1'
#
loop_
_entity.id
_entity.type
_entity.pdbx_description
1 polymer ?
#
loop_
_entity_poly.entity_id
_entity_poly.type
_entity_poly.pdbx_seq_one_letter_code
_entity_poly.pdbx_strand_id
1 'polypeptide(L)'
;MINPSEVGRAGEMVRLKTLEAIWIQGKLRMWGRWSYIGGGSGGNMFNQLLASGKVTKTAINEALRRMKKSGISKPELEAFFREILAGKNKSGLAFCTDDEGLLIDKVLGAVLITGGHKELYHLLVGHYRLRKSKRRIAEELYEKHPDWCFMTCRRRVDAWISLAESMLYAPMCDAFGTNGDRFYLQSEPETA
;
A
#
# COMPACT_ATOMS: atom_id res chain seq x y z
N MET A 1 -2.08 15.96 18.10
CA MET A 1 -3.02 15.75 16.96
C MET A 1 -2.60 16.72 15.87
N ILE A 2 -2.23 16.22 14.68
CA ILE A 2 -1.71 17.07 13.59
C ILE A 2 -2.88 17.83 12.97
N ASN A 3 -2.76 19.15 12.89
CA ASN A 3 -3.79 19.99 12.29
C ASN A 3 -3.74 19.83 10.75
N PRO A 4 -4.84 19.47 10.08
CA PRO A 4 -4.86 19.29 8.62
C PRO A 4 -4.51 20.55 7.83
N SER A 5 -4.69 21.74 8.42
CA SER A 5 -4.29 23.02 7.79
C SER A 5 -2.79 23.27 7.78
N GLU A 6 -2.03 22.51 8.57
CA GLU A 6 -0.58 22.61 8.69
C GLU A 6 0.17 21.65 7.78
N VAL A 7 -0.54 20.69 7.17
CA VAL A 7 0.05 19.62 6.36
C VAL A 7 -0.42 19.73 4.91
N GLY A 8 0.51 19.63 3.98
CA GLY A 8 0.23 19.54 2.55
C GLY A 8 0.15 20.88 1.81
N ARG A 9 0.73 21.96 2.37
CA ARG A 9 0.92 23.22 1.64
C ARG A 9 2.03 23.09 0.63
N ALA A 10 1.93 23.82 -0.48
CA ALA A 10 3.00 23.88 -1.47
C ALA A 10 4.28 24.41 -0.81
N GLY A 11 5.39 23.65 -0.94
CA GLY A 11 6.68 23.99 -0.32
C GLY A 11 6.98 23.27 1.00
N GLU A 12 6.05 22.50 1.57
CA GLU A 12 6.35 21.71 2.76
C GLU A 12 7.14 20.44 2.41
N MET A 13 8.19 20.15 3.20
CA MET A 13 9.02 18.93 3.06
C MET A 13 8.24 17.63 3.21
N VAL A 14 7.05 17.69 3.78
CA VAL A 14 6.15 16.54 4.00
C VAL A 14 5.38 16.14 2.73
N ARG A 15 5.38 16.98 1.69
CA ARG A 15 4.66 16.71 0.45
C ARG A 15 5.55 16.03 -0.57
N LEU A 16 5.25 14.79 -0.88
CA LEU A 16 5.91 14.04 -1.93
C LEU A 16 5.66 14.67 -3.31
N LYS A 17 6.68 14.62 -4.17
CA LYS A 17 6.50 14.92 -5.60
C LYS A 17 5.61 13.87 -6.25
N THR A 18 5.02 14.19 -7.39
CA THR A 18 4.05 13.31 -8.06
C THR A 18 4.58 11.89 -8.29
N LEU A 19 5.81 11.75 -8.78
CA LEU A 19 6.40 10.43 -9.06
C LEU A 19 6.70 9.65 -7.76
N GLU A 20 7.16 10.34 -6.73
CA GLU A 20 7.39 9.75 -5.40
C GLU A 20 6.09 9.24 -4.79
N ALA A 21 5.01 10.05 -4.87
CA ALA A 21 3.69 9.67 -4.41
C ALA A 21 3.14 8.45 -5.18
N ILE A 22 3.28 8.42 -6.50
CA ILE A 22 2.86 7.28 -7.33
C ILE A 22 3.62 6.01 -6.93
N TRP A 23 4.93 6.11 -6.73
CA TRP A 23 5.78 4.98 -6.36
C TRP A 23 5.40 4.40 -4.99
N ILE A 24 5.34 5.23 -3.94
CA ILE A 24 4.99 4.76 -2.59
C ILE A 24 3.57 4.20 -2.53
N GLN A 25 2.60 4.84 -3.18
CA GLN A 25 1.24 4.34 -3.28
C GLN A 25 1.19 3.00 -4.02
N GLY A 26 2.01 2.82 -5.05
CA GLY A 26 2.18 1.54 -5.74
C GLY A 26 2.64 0.44 -4.79
N LYS A 27 3.71 0.68 -4.02
CA LYS A 27 4.23 -0.27 -3.02
C LYS A 27 3.20 -0.59 -1.93
N LEU A 28 2.49 0.40 -1.41
CA LEU A 28 1.44 0.20 -0.41
C LEU A 28 0.23 -0.56 -0.94
N ARG A 29 -0.14 -0.37 -2.21
CA ARG A 29 -1.21 -1.17 -2.87
C ARG A 29 -0.78 -2.63 -3.03
N MET A 30 0.48 -2.88 -3.42
CA MET A 30 1.03 -4.23 -3.52
C MET A 30 1.03 -4.92 -2.15
N TRP A 31 1.54 -4.26 -1.12
CA TRP A 31 1.51 -4.74 0.27
C TRP A 31 0.07 -4.99 0.76
N GLY A 32 -0.86 -4.07 0.50
CA GLY A 32 -2.25 -4.23 0.88
C GLY A 32 -2.90 -5.47 0.27
N ARG A 33 -2.63 -5.77 -1.00
CA ARG A 33 -3.09 -6.99 -1.67
C ARG A 33 -2.44 -8.23 -1.06
N TRP A 34 -1.12 -8.21 -0.91
CA TRP A 34 -0.35 -9.30 -0.33
C TRP A 34 -0.82 -9.63 1.10
N SER A 35 -0.91 -8.65 1.97
CA SER A 35 -1.31 -8.83 3.37
C SER A 35 -2.78 -9.26 3.52
N TYR A 36 -3.67 -8.85 2.60
CA TYR A 36 -5.06 -9.28 2.59
C TYR A 36 -5.20 -10.77 2.18
N ILE A 37 -4.42 -11.19 1.19
CA ILE A 37 -4.47 -12.56 0.65
C ILE A 37 -3.75 -13.52 1.59
N GLY A 38 -2.60 -13.11 2.12
CA GLY A 38 -1.72 -13.94 2.95
C GLY A 38 -2.18 -14.14 4.40
N GLY A 39 -2.99 -13.23 4.93
CA GLY A 39 -3.72 -13.39 6.21
C GLY A 39 -2.90 -13.56 7.48
N GLY A 40 -1.59 -13.27 7.51
CA GLY A 40 -0.79 -13.35 8.74
C GLY A 40 0.52 -14.13 8.61
N SER A 41 1.20 -14.33 9.70
CA SER A 41 2.56 -14.83 9.91
C SER A 41 2.95 -16.21 9.31
N GLY A 42 2.14 -16.77 8.42
CA GLY A 42 2.36 -18.11 7.83
C GLY A 42 2.79 -18.12 6.36
N GLY A 43 3.15 -16.97 5.78
CA GLY A 43 3.43 -16.84 4.35
C GLY A 43 2.15 -16.73 3.50
N ASN A 44 2.30 -16.28 2.27
CA ASN A 44 1.17 -16.16 1.37
C ASN A 44 0.61 -17.57 1.05
N MET A 45 -0.65 -17.83 1.44
CA MET A 45 -1.36 -19.10 1.14
C MET A 45 -1.24 -19.49 -0.34
N PHE A 46 -1.10 -18.52 -1.22
CA PHE A 46 -0.94 -18.71 -2.65
C PHE A 46 0.46 -19.26 -3.00
N ASN A 47 1.52 -18.73 -2.37
CA ASN A 47 2.88 -19.25 -2.53
C ASN A 47 3.03 -20.64 -1.91
N GLN A 48 2.34 -20.92 -0.80
CA GLN A 48 2.26 -22.27 -0.22
C GLN A 48 1.55 -23.24 -1.15
N LEU A 49 0.48 -22.82 -1.82
CA LEU A 49 -0.21 -23.63 -2.82
C LEU A 49 0.67 -23.92 -4.03
N LEU A 50 1.44 -22.93 -4.51
CA LEU A 50 2.39 -23.12 -5.60
C LEU A 50 3.56 -24.02 -5.20
N ALA A 51 4.11 -23.83 -3.99
CA ALA A 51 5.21 -24.63 -3.48
C ALA A 51 4.83 -26.08 -3.17
N SER A 52 3.58 -26.34 -2.73
CA SER A 52 3.11 -27.67 -2.36
C SER A 52 2.85 -28.59 -3.55
N GLY A 53 2.76 -28.07 -4.78
CA GLY A 53 2.45 -28.84 -6.00
C GLY A 53 1.06 -29.53 -5.98
N LYS A 54 0.33 -29.45 -4.87
CA LYS A 54 -1.00 -30.06 -4.68
C LYS A 54 -2.09 -28.99 -4.71
N VAL A 55 -2.41 -28.51 -5.90
CA VAL A 55 -3.40 -27.46 -6.07
C VAL A 55 -4.78 -28.09 -6.21
N THR A 56 -5.58 -28.08 -5.15
CA THR A 56 -6.98 -28.53 -5.18
C THR A 56 -7.89 -27.47 -5.80
N LYS A 57 -8.96 -27.88 -6.50
CA LYS A 57 -9.97 -26.96 -7.04
C LYS A 57 -10.55 -26.01 -5.98
N THR A 58 -10.74 -26.51 -4.76
CA THR A 58 -11.25 -25.72 -3.63
C THR A 58 -10.29 -24.63 -3.21
N ALA A 59 -9.00 -24.94 -3.14
CA ALA A 59 -7.97 -23.97 -2.79
C ALA A 59 -7.81 -22.90 -3.88
N ILE A 60 -7.90 -23.27 -5.17
CA ILE A 60 -7.93 -22.32 -6.29
C ILE A 60 -9.13 -21.37 -6.15
N ASN A 61 -10.32 -21.91 -5.94
CA ASN A 61 -11.53 -21.10 -5.82
C ASN A 61 -11.48 -20.13 -4.63
N GLU A 62 -10.93 -20.54 -3.49
CA GLU A 62 -10.77 -19.67 -2.33
C GLU A 62 -9.71 -18.58 -2.61
N ALA A 63 -8.59 -18.92 -3.23
CA ALA A 63 -7.59 -17.95 -3.66
C ALA A 63 -8.20 -16.94 -4.65
N LEU A 64 -8.93 -17.40 -5.66
CA LEU A 64 -9.65 -16.56 -6.62
C LEU A 64 -10.65 -15.61 -5.93
N ARG A 65 -11.43 -16.15 -4.96
CA ARG A 65 -12.38 -15.36 -4.19
C ARG A 65 -11.68 -14.24 -3.41
N ARG A 66 -10.55 -14.53 -2.77
CA ARG A 66 -9.75 -13.54 -2.02
C ARG A 66 -9.13 -12.50 -2.96
N MET A 67 -8.55 -12.95 -4.07
CA MET A 67 -7.97 -12.06 -5.07
C MET A 67 -9.03 -11.11 -5.67
N LYS A 68 -10.23 -11.62 -5.99
CA LYS A 68 -11.35 -10.79 -6.44
C LYS A 68 -11.78 -9.77 -5.37
N LYS A 69 -11.83 -10.18 -4.10
CA LYS A 69 -12.10 -9.26 -2.98
C LYS A 69 -10.99 -8.23 -2.79
N SER A 70 -9.73 -8.57 -3.10
CA SER A 70 -8.62 -7.62 -3.10
C SER A 70 -8.65 -6.66 -4.29
N GLY A 71 -9.69 -6.75 -5.16
CA GLY A 71 -10.00 -5.86 -6.27
C GLY A 71 -9.11 -6.04 -7.49
N ILE A 72 -8.62 -7.23 -7.66
CA ILE A 72 -7.99 -7.62 -8.92
C ILE A 72 -9.11 -7.87 -9.93
N SER A 73 -8.99 -7.25 -11.09
CA SER A 73 -9.98 -7.41 -12.15
C SER A 73 -9.93 -8.83 -12.74
N LYS A 74 -11.04 -9.27 -13.32
CA LYS A 74 -11.11 -10.60 -13.95
C LYS A 74 -10.07 -10.80 -15.03
N PRO A 75 -9.80 -9.85 -15.97
CA PRO A 75 -8.74 -9.99 -16.96
C PRO A 75 -7.34 -10.14 -16.37
N GLU A 76 -7.04 -9.38 -15.30
CA GLU A 76 -5.76 -9.50 -14.60
C GLU A 76 -5.58 -10.86 -13.93
N LEU A 77 -6.66 -11.42 -13.36
CA LEU A 77 -6.67 -12.77 -12.80
C LEU A 77 -6.43 -13.85 -13.87
N GLU A 78 -7.09 -13.75 -15.01
CA GLU A 78 -6.94 -14.69 -16.11
C GLU A 78 -5.52 -14.64 -16.69
N ALA A 79 -4.94 -13.44 -16.85
CA ALA A 79 -3.55 -13.27 -17.30
C ALA A 79 -2.58 -13.92 -16.30
N PHE A 80 -2.76 -13.66 -15.00
CA PHE A 80 -1.94 -14.23 -13.94
C PHE A 80 -1.96 -15.75 -13.92
N PHE A 81 -3.15 -16.37 -14.00
CA PHE A 81 -3.26 -17.81 -14.04
C PHE A 81 -2.66 -18.43 -15.30
N ARG A 82 -2.80 -17.78 -16.45
CA ARG A 82 -2.21 -18.21 -17.70
C ARG A 82 -0.68 -18.20 -17.63
N GLU A 83 -0.09 -17.20 -17.00
CA GLU A 83 1.36 -17.10 -16.79
C GLU A 83 1.87 -18.17 -15.81
N ILE A 84 1.15 -18.43 -14.71
CA ILE A 84 1.49 -19.50 -13.76
C ILE A 84 1.46 -20.88 -14.45
N LEU A 85 0.38 -21.16 -15.18
CA LEU A 85 0.24 -22.44 -15.91
C LEU A 85 1.30 -22.60 -17.00
N ALA A 86 1.78 -21.50 -17.57
CA ALA A 86 2.87 -21.49 -18.54
C ALA A 86 4.28 -21.58 -17.93
N GLY A 87 4.39 -21.68 -16.59
CA GLY A 87 5.68 -21.70 -15.88
C GLY A 87 6.47 -20.38 -15.94
N LYS A 88 5.83 -19.31 -16.37
CA LYS A 88 6.44 -17.98 -16.51
C LYS A 88 6.07 -17.11 -15.31
N ASN A 89 6.97 -16.97 -14.34
CA ASN A 89 6.79 -16.12 -13.16
C ASN A 89 6.93 -14.60 -13.46
N LYS A 90 6.55 -14.15 -14.64
CA LYS A 90 6.57 -12.74 -15.02
C LYS A 90 5.15 -12.19 -15.05
N SER A 91 4.47 -12.21 -13.90
CA SER A 91 3.18 -11.54 -13.85
C SER A 91 3.37 -10.03 -13.83
N GLY A 92 2.81 -9.34 -14.81
CA GLY A 92 2.69 -7.87 -14.82
C GLY A 92 1.71 -7.36 -13.75
N LEU A 93 1.13 -8.25 -12.95
CA LEU A 93 0.35 -7.90 -11.79
C LEU A 93 1.24 -7.33 -10.71
N ALA A 94 0.85 -6.19 -10.19
CA ALA A 94 1.49 -5.53 -9.06
C ALA A 94 1.26 -6.33 -7.76
N PHE A 95 1.77 -7.55 -7.71
CA PHE A 95 1.94 -8.34 -6.50
C PHE A 95 3.36 -8.20 -6.01
N CYS A 96 3.52 -8.05 -4.71
CA CYS A 96 4.83 -8.26 -4.12
C CYS A 96 5.07 -9.76 -3.89
N THR A 97 6.33 -10.14 -4.00
CA THR A 97 6.81 -11.42 -3.45
C THR A 97 6.62 -11.43 -1.94
N ASP A 98 6.72 -12.59 -1.31
CA ASP A 98 6.65 -12.67 0.16
C ASP A 98 7.77 -11.85 0.82
N ASP A 99 8.98 -11.89 0.25
CA ASP A 99 10.12 -11.11 0.74
C ASP A 99 9.86 -9.61 0.65
N GLU A 100 9.34 -9.12 -0.48
CA GLU A 100 8.94 -7.72 -0.63
C GLU A 100 7.80 -7.34 0.31
N GLY A 101 6.81 -8.21 0.46
CA GLY A 101 5.67 -7.99 1.35
C GLY A 101 6.09 -7.89 2.82
N LEU A 102 6.95 -8.79 3.27
CA LEU A 102 7.55 -8.78 4.61
C LEU A 102 8.45 -7.56 4.81
N LEU A 103 9.22 -7.17 3.80
CA LEU A 103 10.08 -5.99 3.85
C LEU A 103 9.23 -4.72 4.04
N ILE A 104 8.16 -4.56 3.28
CA ILE A 104 7.23 -3.43 3.43
C ILE A 104 6.58 -3.46 4.81
N ASP A 105 6.12 -4.62 5.28
CA ASP A 105 5.49 -4.77 6.59
C ASP A 105 6.45 -4.39 7.73
N LYS A 106 7.72 -4.79 7.62
CA LYS A 106 8.78 -4.39 8.55
C LYS A 106 9.00 -2.87 8.58
N VAL A 107 9.05 -2.22 7.41
CA VAL A 107 9.20 -0.76 7.33
C VAL A 107 7.98 -0.06 7.94
N LEU A 108 6.76 -0.50 7.63
CA LEU A 108 5.52 0.02 8.23
C LEU A 108 5.54 -0.11 9.76
N GLY A 109 5.95 -1.28 10.27
CA GLY A 109 6.07 -1.54 11.69
C GLY A 109 7.10 -0.63 12.37
N ALA A 110 8.29 -0.51 11.80
CA ALA A 110 9.37 0.31 12.34
C ALA A 110 9.01 1.81 12.36
N VAL A 111 8.51 2.34 11.23
CA VAL A 111 8.25 3.79 11.09
C VAL A 111 6.99 4.20 11.84
N LEU A 112 5.89 3.45 11.71
CA LEU A 112 4.60 3.88 12.22
C LEU A 112 4.27 3.29 13.60
N ILE A 113 4.56 2.01 13.86
CA ILE A 113 4.21 1.39 15.14
C ILE A 113 5.26 1.76 16.18
N THR A 114 6.53 1.48 15.90
CA THR A 114 7.64 1.79 16.82
C THR A 114 7.85 3.29 16.94
N GLY A 115 7.63 4.06 15.86
CA GLY A 115 7.66 5.52 15.83
C GLY A 115 6.50 6.19 16.58
N GLY A 116 5.54 5.43 17.15
CA GLY A 116 4.44 5.98 17.96
C GLY A 116 3.24 6.47 17.15
N HIS A 117 3.17 6.19 15.86
CA HIS A 117 2.10 6.66 14.95
C HIS A 117 1.08 5.56 14.61
N LYS A 118 0.60 4.83 15.62
CA LYS A 118 -0.31 3.67 15.45
C LYS A 118 -1.59 4.03 14.69
N GLU A 119 -2.12 5.24 14.89
CA GLU A 119 -3.32 5.69 14.17
C GLU A 119 -3.09 5.78 12.67
N LEU A 120 -1.90 6.25 12.23
CA LEU A 120 -1.54 6.30 10.82
C LEU A 120 -1.38 4.90 10.25
N TYR A 121 -0.82 3.95 11.01
CA TYR A 121 -0.75 2.55 10.60
C TYR A 121 -2.15 1.96 10.40
N HIS A 122 -3.07 2.13 11.36
CA HIS A 122 -4.44 1.64 11.23
C HIS A 122 -5.20 2.28 10.07
N LEU A 123 -4.93 3.55 9.80
CA LEU A 123 -5.50 4.25 8.65
C LEU A 123 -5.01 3.65 7.33
N LEU A 124 -3.71 3.37 7.19
CA LEU A 124 -3.15 2.72 6.00
C LEU A 124 -3.67 1.29 5.83
N VAL A 125 -3.77 0.52 6.92
CA VAL A 125 -4.42 -0.80 6.91
C VAL A 125 -5.85 -0.69 6.40
N GLY A 126 -6.62 0.26 6.91
CA GLY A 126 -8.00 0.53 6.47
C GLY A 126 -8.07 0.83 4.98
N HIS A 127 -7.18 1.71 4.51
CA HIS A 127 -7.19 2.18 3.13
C HIS A 127 -6.62 1.16 2.14
N TYR A 128 -5.42 0.64 2.39
CA TYR A 128 -4.69 -0.21 1.43
C TYR A 128 -4.99 -1.70 1.57
N ARG A 129 -5.11 -2.22 2.81
CA ARG A 129 -5.38 -3.64 3.06
C ARG A 129 -6.87 -3.96 3.01
N LEU A 130 -7.70 -3.23 3.77
CA LEU A 130 -9.15 -3.45 3.83
C LEU A 130 -9.90 -2.74 2.70
N ARG A 131 -9.21 -1.92 1.90
CA ARG A 131 -9.73 -1.20 0.72
C ARG A 131 -10.95 -0.32 1.02
N LYS A 132 -10.98 0.22 2.23
CA LYS A 132 -11.99 1.22 2.56
C LYS A 132 -11.76 2.49 1.74
N SER A 133 -12.81 3.05 1.19
CA SER A 133 -12.73 4.37 0.56
C SER A 133 -12.38 5.42 1.62
N LYS A 134 -11.71 6.49 1.22
CA LYS A 134 -11.43 7.63 2.10
C LYS A 134 -12.69 8.19 2.75
N ARG A 135 -13.82 8.17 2.01
CA ARG A 135 -15.13 8.56 2.52
C ARG A 135 -15.56 7.63 3.68
N ARG A 136 -15.45 6.30 3.51
CA ARG A 136 -15.83 5.34 4.56
C ARG A 136 -14.98 5.51 5.81
N ILE A 137 -13.68 5.74 5.65
CA ILE A 137 -12.77 6.02 6.76
C ILE A 137 -13.17 7.34 7.47
N ALA A 138 -13.56 8.36 6.71
CA ALA A 138 -14.03 9.62 7.27
C ALA A 138 -15.37 9.48 8.01
N GLU A 139 -16.28 8.59 7.54
CA GLU A 139 -17.51 8.24 8.24
C GLU A 139 -17.20 7.58 9.59
N GLU A 140 -16.30 6.59 9.62
CA GLU A 140 -15.85 5.93 10.85
C GLU A 140 -15.13 6.90 11.82
N LEU A 141 -14.41 7.88 11.27
CA LEU A 141 -13.76 8.93 12.07
C LEU A 141 -14.79 9.89 12.65
N TYR A 142 -15.81 10.25 11.88
CA TYR A 142 -16.91 11.09 12.35
C TYR A 142 -17.73 10.43 13.46
N GLU A 143 -17.99 9.12 13.35
CA GLU A 143 -18.67 8.34 14.40
C GLU A 143 -17.89 8.37 15.73
N LYS A 144 -16.56 8.40 15.68
CA LYS A 144 -15.67 8.48 16.85
C LYS A 144 -15.53 9.88 17.43
N HIS A 145 -15.75 10.90 16.61
CA HIS A 145 -15.56 12.30 16.96
C HIS A 145 -16.77 13.12 16.50
N PRO A 146 -17.92 12.96 17.17
CA PRO A 146 -19.18 13.60 16.77
C PRO A 146 -19.15 15.13 16.89
N ASP A 147 -18.20 15.67 17.66
CA ASP A 147 -17.90 17.10 17.78
C ASP A 147 -17.23 17.72 16.55
N TRP A 148 -16.73 16.89 15.62
CA TRP A 148 -16.11 17.37 14.40
C TRP A 148 -17.14 17.40 13.28
N CYS A 149 -17.03 18.38 12.37
CA CYS A 149 -17.84 18.30 11.15
C CYS A 149 -17.27 17.24 10.18
N PHE A 150 -18.14 16.62 9.39
CA PHE A 150 -17.76 15.58 8.45
C PHE A 150 -16.68 16.01 7.43
N MET A 151 -16.74 17.27 6.98
CA MET A 151 -15.73 17.82 6.07
C MET A 151 -14.35 17.91 6.72
N THR A 152 -14.30 18.19 8.03
CA THR A 152 -13.05 18.15 8.81
C THR A 152 -12.50 16.72 8.85
N CYS A 153 -13.35 15.73 9.10
CA CYS A 153 -12.93 14.32 9.09
C CYS A 153 -12.36 13.92 7.72
N ARG A 154 -12.98 14.30 6.63
CA ARG A 154 -12.48 14.04 5.27
C ARG A 154 -11.10 14.65 5.03
N ARG A 155 -10.93 15.94 5.35
CA ARG A 155 -9.64 16.64 5.20
C ARG A 155 -8.54 16.00 6.04
N ARG A 156 -8.87 15.59 7.28
CA ARG A 156 -7.92 14.88 8.15
C ARG A 156 -7.49 13.55 7.58
N VAL A 157 -8.42 12.75 7.07
CA VAL A 157 -8.11 11.47 6.42
C VAL A 157 -7.17 11.66 5.23
N ASP A 158 -7.43 12.64 4.37
CA ASP A 158 -6.57 12.95 3.23
C ASP A 158 -5.16 13.39 3.68
N ALA A 159 -5.09 14.31 4.65
CA ALA A 159 -3.82 14.80 5.18
C ALA A 159 -3.02 13.68 5.87
N TRP A 160 -3.66 12.83 6.68
CA TRP A 160 -2.99 11.75 7.38
C TRP A 160 -2.50 10.64 6.48
N ILE A 161 -3.23 10.31 5.40
CA ILE A 161 -2.74 9.37 4.38
C ILE A 161 -1.50 9.96 3.71
N SER A 162 -1.53 11.21 3.26
CA SER A 162 -0.39 11.87 2.63
C SER A 162 0.81 11.98 3.57
N LEU A 163 0.59 12.27 4.85
CA LEU A 163 1.64 12.30 5.86
C LEU A 163 2.29 10.92 6.04
N ALA A 164 1.47 9.87 6.20
CA ALA A 164 1.98 8.51 6.35
C ALA A 164 2.77 8.05 5.12
N GLU A 165 2.28 8.36 3.91
CA GLU A 165 3.00 8.09 2.66
C GLU A 165 4.36 8.80 2.62
N SER A 166 4.40 10.07 3.04
CA SER A 166 5.63 10.85 3.11
C SER A 166 6.64 10.32 4.12
N MET A 167 6.17 9.94 5.32
CA MET A 167 7.03 9.34 6.35
C MET A 167 7.63 8.01 5.91
N LEU A 168 6.92 7.25 5.11
CA LEU A 168 7.34 5.93 4.63
C LEU A 168 8.25 6.01 3.40
N TYR A 169 8.25 7.11 2.66
CA TYR A 169 8.94 7.18 1.36
C TYR A 169 10.43 6.90 1.47
N ALA A 170 11.18 7.69 2.25
CA ALA A 170 12.63 7.50 2.37
C ALA A 170 13.01 6.14 2.98
N PRO A 171 12.42 5.68 4.12
CA PRO A 171 12.71 4.34 4.65
C PRO A 171 12.37 3.21 3.68
N MET A 172 11.34 3.40 2.83
CA MET A 172 10.99 2.41 1.81
C MET A 172 11.99 2.41 0.66
N CYS A 173 12.48 3.58 0.22
CA CYS A 173 13.55 3.67 -0.77
C CYS A 173 14.82 2.98 -0.28
N ASP A 174 15.22 3.20 0.96
CA ASP A 174 16.38 2.57 1.58
C ASP A 174 16.23 1.05 1.63
N ALA A 175 15.07 0.55 2.07
CA ALA A 175 14.78 -0.87 2.16
C ALA A 175 14.82 -1.58 0.80
N PHE A 176 14.39 -0.91 -0.26
CA PHE A 176 14.40 -1.45 -1.63
C PHE A 176 15.70 -1.14 -2.41
N GLY A 177 16.67 -0.46 -1.80
CA GLY A 177 17.90 -0.04 -2.48
C GLY A 177 17.66 0.86 -3.69
N THR A 178 16.53 1.58 -3.68
CA THR A 178 16.22 2.56 -4.72
C THR A 178 16.73 3.92 -4.27
N ASN A 179 17.72 4.46 -4.99
CA ASN A 179 18.16 5.83 -4.75
C ASN A 179 16.98 6.77 -4.97
N GLY A 180 16.64 7.56 -3.95
CA GLY A 180 15.61 8.59 -4.05
C GLY A 180 15.86 9.57 -5.20
N ASP A 181 17.11 9.73 -5.60
CA ASP A 181 17.55 10.58 -6.72
C ASP A 181 17.04 10.12 -8.11
N ARG A 182 16.57 8.88 -8.26
CA ARG A 182 16.01 8.40 -9.53
C ARG A 182 14.77 9.16 -10.00
N PHE A 183 14.10 9.84 -9.10
CA PHE A 183 12.89 10.61 -9.40
C PHE A 183 13.13 12.11 -9.49
N TYR A 184 14.37 12.57 -9.24
CA TYR A 184 14.77 13.92 -9.61
C TYR A 184 15.03 13.93 -11.11
N LEU A 185 14.09 14.46 -11.89
CA LEU A 185 14.40 14.98 -13.20
C LEU A 185 15.50 16.00 -12.96
N GLN A 186 16.70 15.71 -13.46
CA GLN A 186 17.77 16.69 -13.46
C GLN A 186 17.18 17.94 -14.11
N SER A 187 17.07 19.02 -13.35
CA SER A 187 16.87 20.34 -13.94
C SER A 187 18.06 20.53 -14.86
N GLU A 188 17.82 20.62 -16.16
CA GLU A 188 18.86 20.96 -17.11
C GLU A 188 19.59 22.22 -16.57
N PRO A 189 20.94 22.21 -16.57
CA PRO A 189 21.67 23.42 -16.20
C PRO A 189 21.22 24.51 -17.16
N GLU A 190 20.67 25.60 -16.62
CA GLU A 190 20.47 26.83 -17.38
C GLU A 190 21.84 27.22 -17.97
N THR A 191 21.98 26.99 -19.26
CA THR A 191 23.11 27.51 -20.01
C THR A 191 22.97 29.01 -20.03
N ALA A 192 23.84 29.66 -19.28
CA ALA A 192 24.05 31.12 -19.29
C ALA A 192 24.53 31.60 -20.66
#